data_6473af9aa14929e512c36c07282a0378
#
_entry.id   6473af9aa14929e512c36c07282a0378
#
_cell.length_a   1.000
_cell.length_b   1.000
_cell.length_c   1.000
_cell.angle_alpha   90.00
_cell.angle_beta   90.00
_cell.angle_gamma   90.00
#
_symmetry.space_group_name_H-M   'P 1'
#
loop_
_entity.id
_entity.type
_entity.pdbx_description
1 polymer ?
#
loop_
_entity_poly.entity_id
_entity_poly.type
_entity_poly.pdbx_seq_one_letter_code
_entity_poly.pdbx_strand_id
1 'polypeptide(L)'
;MKTSSRRNFLKKVAVTAASAVAVPGLVKAASELGAEGMDDALAASAPGHGGLIVPKGEGLRITGTFLDEISHDIPHQNWGEKEWDADFRHMKSIGIDTVIGIRSGYRKFITYPSPYLLKKGCYMPSVDLLDLFLRLAGKYGMKFYFGLYDSGEYWDTGDMSHEVEHNKYVIDEVWNMYGRKYESFGGWYLSGE
;
A
#
# COMPACT_ATOMS: atom_id res chain seq x y z
N MET A 1 25.83 -12.18 -25.93
CA MET A 1 24.51 -11.80 -25.43
C MET A 1 24.35 -10.29 -25.60
N LYS A 2 23.43 -9.82 -26.45
CA LYS A 2 23.21 -8.38 -26.69
C LYS A 2 22.28 -7.85 -25.63
N THR A 3 22.74 -6.95 -24.77
CA THR A 3 21.95 -6.23 -23.79
C THR A 3 20.98 -5.29 -24.50
N SER A 4 19.70 -5.55 -24.40
CA SER A 4 18.63 -4.64 -24.90
C SER A 4 18.63 -3.39 -24.04
N SER A 5 18.86 -2.24 -24.67
CA SER A 5 18.90 -0.94 -23.99
C SER A 5 17.49 -0.56 -23.47
N ARG A 6 17.40 -0.01 -22.25
CA ARG A 6 16.17 0.54 -21.64
C ARG A 6 15.38 1.49 -22.56
N ARG A 7 16.08 2.19 -23.46
CA ARG A 7 15.48 3.06 -24.50
C ARG A 7 14.60 2.30 -25.50
N ASN A 8 14.96 1.05 -25.83
CA ASN A 8 14.19 0.25 -26.80
C ASN A 8 12.94 -0.39 -26.14
N PHE A 9 12.97 -0.62 -24.82
CA PHE A 9 11.82 -1.07 -24.08
C PHE A 9 10.74 0.03 -24.00
N LEU A 10 11.12 1.25 -23.63
CA LEU A 10 10.19 2.39 -23.55
C LEU A 10 9.56 2.74 -24.90
N LYS A 11 10.28 2.59 -26.01
CA LYS A 11 9.71 2.78 -27.37
C LYS A 11 8.67 1.72 -27.73
N LYS A 12 8.82 0.47 -27.26
CA LYS A 12 7.84 -0.59 -27.49
C LYS A 12 6.57 -0.39 -26.67
N VAL A 13 6.68 0.09 -25.44
CA VAL A 13 5.53 0.39 -24.58
C VAL A 13 4.73 1.57 -25.14
N ALA A 14 5.38 2.62 -25.67
CA ALA A 14 4.71 3.77 -26.25
C ALA A 14 3.91 3.44 -27.53
N VAL A 15 4.36 2.45 -28.32
CA VAL A 15 3.66 2.04 -29.56
C VAL A 15 2.42 1.18 -29.25
N THR A 16 2.40 0.46 -28.12
CA THR A 16 1.24 -0.36 -27.74
C THR A 16 0.10 0.47 -27.14
N ALA A 17 0.40 1.64 -26.58
CA ALA A 17 -0.61 2.57 -26.03
C ALA A 17 -1.34 3.41 -27.11
N ALA A 18 -0.82 3.46 -28.33
CA ALA A 18 -1.40 4.27 -29.44
C ALA A 18 -2.49 3.54 -30.23
N SER A 19 -2.87 2.31 -29.87
CA SER A 19 -3.91 1.53 -30.55
C SER A 19 -5.28 1.58 -29.87
N ALA A 20 -5.56 2.60 -29.06
CA ALA A 20 -6.90 2.84 -28.55
C ALA A 20 -7.77 3.38 -29.69
N VAL A 21 -8.69 2.54 -30.17
CA VAL A 21 -9.70 2.88 -31.16
C VAL A 21 -10.48 4.11 -30.70
N ALA A 22 -10.36 5.20 -31.44
CA ALA A 22 -11.16 6.39 -31.20
C ALA A 22 -12.64 6.08 -31.51
N VAL A 23 -13.48 6.07 -30.51
CA VAL A 23 -14.93 5.99 -30.67
C VAL A 23 -15.43 7.40 -31.00
N PRO A 24 -16.09 7.62 -32.14
CA PRO A 24 -16.48 8.96 -32.63
C PRO A 24 -17.65 9.60 -31.88
N GLY A 25 -17.80 9.42 -30.64
CA GLY A 25 -18.81 10.07 -29.79
C GLY A 25 -18.26 10.77 -28.56
N LEU A 26 -17.01 10.49 -28.20
CA LEU A 26 -16.43 10.97 -26.93
C LEU A 26 -15.80 12.37 -27.06
N VAL A 27 -15.47 12.81 -28.29
CA VAL A 27 -14.78 14.08 -28.52
C VAL A 27 -15.73 15.29 -28.44
N LYS A 28 -17.03 15.07 -28.61
CA LYS A 28 -18.01 16.17 -28.55
C LYS A 28 -18.48 16.55 -27.16
N ALA A 29 -18.33 15.65 -26.18
CA ALA A 29 -18.73 15.91 -24.79
C ALA A 29 -17.68 16.67 -23.99
N ALA A 30 -16.41 16.59 -24.39
CA ALA A 30 -15.28 17.20 -23.65
C ALA A 30 -15.11 18.71 -23.93
N SER A 31 -15.76 19.27 -24.95
CA SER A 31 -15.63 20.68 -25.27
C SER A 31 -16.68 21.58 -24.66
N GLU A 32 -17.70 21.04 -23.98
CA GLU A 32 -18.82 21.81 -23.40
C GLU A 32 -18.84 21.85 -21.86
N LEU A 33 -17.94 21.10 -21.19
CA LEU A 33 -17.86 21.11 -19.72
C LEU A 33 -16.61 21.87 -19.28
N GLY A 34 -16.83 22.97 -18.55
CA GLY A 34 -15.74 23.71 -17.91
C GLY A 34 -14.99 22.84 -16.92
N ALA A 35 -13.73 23.18 -16.65
CA ALA A 35 -12.76 22.37 -15.90
C ALA A 35 -13.18 21.95 -14.47
N GLU A 36 -14.24 22.52 -13.93
CA GLU A 36 -14.74 22.18 -12.56
C GLU A 36 -15.69 20.97 -12.52
N GLY A 37 -16.14 20.47 -13.67
CA GLY A 37 -17.02 19.30 -13.74
C GLY A 37 -16.35 17.98 -14.13
N MET A 38 -15.03 17.98 -14.36
CA MET A 38 -14.36 16.80 -14.90
C MET A 38 -14.20 15.65 -13.89
N ASP A 39 -14.10 15.95 -12.62
CA ASP A 39 -13.90 14.91 -11.59
C ASP A 39 -15.17 14.07 -11.39
N ASP A 40 -16.37 14.71 -11.44
CA ASP A 40 -17.64 14.01 -11.32
C ASP A 40 -18.03 13.26 -12.61
N ALA A 41 -17.64 13.78 -13.78
CA ALA A 41 -17.94 13.15 -15.06
C ALA A 41 -17.07 11.90 -15.31
N LEU A 42 -15.82 11.90 -14.83
CA LEU A 42 -14.97 10.72 -14.91
C LEU A 42 -15.45 9.58 -13.98
N ALA A 43 -16.01 9.93 -12.82
CA ALA A 43 -16.60 8.95 -11.91
C ALA A 43 -17.87 8.30 -12.47
N ALA A 44 -18.61 9.04 -13.32
CA ALA A 44 -19.85 8.56 -13.95
C ALA A 44 -19.63 7.76 -15.25
N SER A 45 -18.47 7.87 -15.88
CA SER A 45 -18.15 7.23 -17.16
C SER A 45 -17.19 6.05 -17.07
N ALA A 46 -16.80 5.63 -15.89
CA ALA A 46 -16.15 4.34 -15.74
C ALA A 46 -17.10 3.28 -16.30
N PRO A 47 -16.66 2.44 -17.28
CA PRO A 47 -17.48 1.33 -17.75
C PRO A 47 -17.86 0.55 -16.50
N GLY A 48 -19.19 0.44 -16.27
CA GLY A 48 -19.70 -0.17 -15.06
C GLY A 48 -18.89 -1.42 -14.78
N HIS A 49 -18.14 -1.41 -13.71
CA HIS A 49 -17.68 -2.64 -13.09
C HIS A 49 -19.00 -3.35 -12.87
N GLY A 50 -19.28 -4.34 -13.74
CA GLY A 50 -20.50 -5.13 -13.62
C GLY A 50 -20.62 -5.44 -12.16
N GLY A 51 -21.62 -4.83 -11.50
CA GLY A 51 -21.70 -4.88 -10.05
C GLY A 51 -21.47 -6.33 -9.71
N LEU A 52 -20.50 -6.61 -8.86
CA LEU A 52 -20.32 -7.93 -8.31
C LEU A 52 -21.72 -8.33 -7.87
N ILE A 53 -22.36 -9.21 -8.65
CA ILE A 53 -23.63 -9.83 -8.26
C ILE A 53 -23.26 -10.62 -7.03
N VAL A 54 -23.26 -9.94 -5.88
CA VAL A 54 -23.16 -10.64 -4.59
C VAL A 54 -24.42 -11.47 -4.54
N PRO A 55 -24.34 -12.81 -4.62
CA PRO A 55 -25.52 -13.64 -4.50
C PRO A 55 -26.23 -13.21 -3.23
N LYS A 56 -27.57 -13.06 -3.27
CA LYS A 56 -28.40 -12.90 -2.08
C LYS A 56 -28.34 -14.21 -1.29
N GLY A 57 -27.29 -14.39 -0.53
CA GLY A 57 -26.96 -15.52 0.30
C GLY A 57 -25.70 -15.13 1.05
N GLU A 58 -25.45 -15.67 2.21
CA GLU A 58 -24.31 -15.40 3.09
C GLU A 58 -22.97 -15.63 2.36
N GLY A 59 -22.67 -14.79 1.36
CA GLY A 59 -21.41 -14.80 0.65
C GLY A 59 -20.28 -14.35 1.57
N LEU A 60 -19.18 -15.06 1.59
CA LEU A 60 -17.95 -14.65 2.25
C LEU A 60 -17.57 -13.26 1.72
N ARG A 61 -17.51 -12.28 2.61
CA ARG A 61 -17.06 -10.92 2.29
C ARG A 61 -15.57 -10.83 2.57
N ILE A 62 -14.83 -10.25 1.64
CA ILE A 62 -13.43 -9.88 1.88
C ILE A 62 -13.44 -8.62 2.73
N THR A 63 -12.95 -8.70 3.96
CA THR A 63 -12.91 -7.59 4.91
C THR A 63 -11.50 -7.19 5.30
N GLY A 64 -10.47 -7.93 4.85
CA GLY A 64 -9.08 -7.65 5.13
C GLY A 64 -8.25 -7.58 3.86
N THR A 65 -7.17 -6.80 3.91
CA THR A 65 -6.18 -6.70 2.85
C THR A 65 -4.78 -6.56 3.41
N PHE A 66 -3.80 -6.99 2.62
CA PHE A 66 -2.40 -6.67 2.86
C PHE A 66 -2.03 -5.35 2.22
N LEU A 67 -1.13 -4.63 2.88
CA LEU A 67 -0.51 -3.41 2.40
C LEU A 67 1.00 -3.61 2.36
N ASP A 68 1.59 -3.54 1.16
CA ASP A 68 3.03 -3.62 0.95
C ASP A 68 3.57 -2.27 0.48
N GLU A 69 3.99 -1.43 1.42
CA GLU A 69 4.55 -0.10 1.17
C GLU A 69 6.07 -0.13 0.95
N ILE A 70 6.70 -1.29 1.11
CA ILE A 70 8.15 -1.44 1.12
C ILE A 70 8.69 -1.93 -0.22
N SER A 71 7.89 -2.68 -0.98
CA SER A 71 8.34 -3.21 -2.26
C SER A 71 8.66 -2.08 -3.24
N HIS A 72 9.90 -2.06 -3.72
CA HIS A 72 10.37 -1.06 -4.68
C HIS A 72 9.72 -1.15 -6.06
N ASP A 73 8.95 -2.19 -6.31
CA ASP A 73 8.17 -2.37 -7.54
C ASP A 73 6.79 -1.69 -7.46
N ILE A 74 6.41 -1.22 -6.28
CA ILE A 74 5.12 -0.58 -6.03
C ILE A 74 5.27 0.95 -6.13
N PRO A 75 4.43 1.65 -6.91
CA PRO A 75 4.63 3.07 -7.21
C PRO A 75 4.35 4.02 -6.04
N HIS A 76 3.76 3.57 -4.95
CA HIS A 76 3.31 4.43 -3.84
C HIS A 76 4.38 4.71 -2.76
N GLN A 77 5.62 4.31 -2.94
CA GLN A 77 6.70 4.56 -1.96
C GLN A 77 6.93 6.05 -1.64
N ASN A 78 6.51 6.95 -2.52
CA ASN A 78 6.63 8.40 -2.34
C ASN A 78 5.29 9.07 -1.99
N TRP A 79 4.27 8.30 -1.64
CA TRP A 79 2.99 8.86 -1.25
C TRP A 79 3.09 9.60 0.08
N GLY A 80 2.39 10.73 0.15
CA GLY A 80 2.18 11.48 1.37
C GLY A 80 0.84 11.16 2.01
N GLU A 81 0.48 11.97 3.02
CA GLU A 81 -0.75 11.78 3.78
C GLU A 81 -2.01 11.83 2.89
N LYS A 82 -2.01 12.69 1.87
CA LYS A 82 -3.17 12.86 0.99
C LYS A 82 -3.48 11.60 0.18
N GLU A 83 -2.45 11.00 -0.40
CA GLU A 83 -2.59 9.79 -1.21
C GLU A 83 -3.00 8.59 -0.34
N TRP A 84 -2.35 8.43 0.81
CA TRP A 84 -2.70 7.37 1.77
C TRP A 84 -4.11 7.55 2.34
N ASP A 85 -4.54 8.78 2.64
CA ASP A 85 -5.91 9.05 3.10
C ASP A 85 -6.95 8.63 2.05
N ALA A 86 -6.69 8.92 0.78
CA ALA A 86 -7.55 8.49 -0.32
C ALA A 86 -7.62 6.97 -0.42
N ASP A 87 -6.48 6.28 -0.27
CA ASP A 87 -6.41 4.81 -0.35
C ASP A 87 -7.18 4.15 0.80
N PHE A 88 -6.97 4.57 2.05
CA PHE A 88 -7.72 4.06 3.20
C PHE A 88 -9.23 4.30 3.07
N ARG A 89 -9.62 5.46 2.54
CA ARG A 89 -11.02 5.75 2.25
C ARG A 89 -11.59 4.79 1.20
N HIS A 90 -10.85 4.51 0.15
CA HIS A 90 -11.26 3.56 -0.89
C HIS A 90 -11.37 2.14 -0.34
N MET A 91 -10.39 1.66 0.41
CA MET A 91 -10.45 0.37 1.08
C MET A 91 -11.72 0.27 1.94
N LYS A 92 -12.02 1.28 2.75
CA LYS A 92 -13.24 1.30 3.57
C LYS A 92 -14.51 1.27 2.72
N SER A 93 -14.54 1.99 1.60
CA SER A 93 -15.74 2.08 0.74
C SER A 93 -16.12 0.73 0.10
N ILE A 94 -15.17 -0.17 -0.08
CA ILE A 94 -15.40 -1.52 -0.61
C ILE A 94 -15.59 -2.59 0.48
N GLY A 95 -15.60 -2.18 1.76
CA GLY A 95 -15.91 -3.06 2.89
C GLY A 95 -14.70 -3.62 3.62
N ILE A 96 -13.49 -3.14 3.34
CA ILE A 96 -12.29 -3.51 4.11
C ILE A 96 -12.36 -2.81 5.47
N ASP A 97 -12.16 -3.57 6.53
CA ASP A 97 -12.09 -3.09 7.92
C ASP A 97 -10.78 -3.48 8.62
N THR A 98 -9.99 -4.31 7.98
CA THR A 98 -8.72 -4.83 8.49
C THR A 98 -7.61 -4.63 7.45
N VAL A 99 -6.56 -3.90 7.84
CA VAL A 99 -5.36 -3.71 7.01
C VAL A 99 -4.17 -4.36 7.71
N ILE A 100 -3.41 -5.13 6.97
CA ILE A 100 -2.22 -5.82 7.46
C ILE A 100 -1.02 -5.24 6.70
N GLY A 101 -0.19 -4.44 7.36
CA GLY A 101 1.12 -4.07 6.83
C GLY A 101 1.99 -5.30 6.76
N ILE A 102 2.45 -5.67 5.57
CA ILE A 102 3.15 -6.95 5.37
C ILE A 102 4.49 -6.98 6.12
N ARG A 103 5.16 -5.82 6.25
CA ARG A 103 6.44 -5.65 6.96
C ARG A 103 6.57 -4.25 7.55
N SER A 104 7.24 -4.13 8.68
CA SER A 104 7.65 -2.83 9.24
C SER A 104 8.94 -2.29 8.64
N GLY A 105 9.66 -3.13 7.95
CA GLY A 105 10.89 -2.82 7.25
C GLY A 105 11.40 -4.04 6.51
N TYR A 106 12.13 -3.78 5.44
CA TYR A 106 12.84 -4.80 4.67
C TYR A 106 14.27 -4.35 4.43
N ARG A 107 15.22 -5.17 4.87
CA ARG A 107 16.65 -4.86 4.81
C ARG A 107 16.94 -3.51 5.48
N LYS A 108 17.25 -2.47 4.71
CA LYS A 108 17.59 -1.13 5.24
C LYS A 108 16.45 -0.14 5.25
N PHE A 109 15.35 -0.40 4.55
CA PHE A 109 14.19 0.49 4.54
C PHE A 109 13.22 0.13 5.65
N ILE A 110 12.79 1.12 6.45
CA ILE A 110 11.85 0.95 7.57
C ILE A 110 10.72 1.98 7.50
N THR A 111 9.57 1.67 8.08
CA THR A 111 8.36 2.48 7.99
C THR A 111 8.14 3.42 9.17
N TYR A 112 8.93 3.31 10.22
CA TYR A 112 8.82 4.10 11.44
C TYR A 112 10.22 4.41 12.01
N PRO A 113 10.37 5.44 12.86
CA PRO A 113 11.67 5.88 13.38
C PRO A 113 12.20 4.95 14.50
N SER A 114 12.49 3.70 14.16
CA SER A 114 13.06 2.72 15.09
C SER A 114 14.44 3.15 15.59
N PRO A 115 14.63 3.47 16.87
CA PRO A 115 15.94 3.76 17.44
C PRO A 115 16.94 2.62 17.26
N TYR A 116 16.47 1.39 17.34
CA TYR A 116 17.30 0.19 17.17
C TYR A 116 17.78 0.02 15.73
N LEU A 117 16.86 0.06 14.75
CA LEU A 117 17.19 -0.18 13.34
C LEU A 117 17.97 0.99 12.73
N LEU A 118 17.67 2.25 13.13
CA LEU A 118 18.44 3.41 12.70
C LEU A 118 19.91 3.32 13.10
N LYS A 119 20.22 2.84 14.32
CA LYS A 119 21.61 2.57 14.77
C LYS A 119 22.29 1.50 13.94
N LYS A 120 21.55 0.60 13.31
CA LYS A 120 22.06 -0.43 12.38
C LYS A 120 22.20 0.08 10.94
N GLY A 121 21.96 1.36 10.69
CA GLY A 121 22.09 2.00 9.38
C GLY A 121 20.88 1.84 8.47
N CYS A 122 19.72 1.50 9.04
CA CYS A 122 18.46 1.58 8.32
C CYS A 122 18.05 3.03 8.10
N TYR A 123 17.17 3.26 7.13
CA TYR A 123 16.61 4.57 6.80
C TYR A 123 15.10 4.47 6.59
N MET A 124 14.40 5.58 6.77
CA MET A 124 12.97 5.69 6.61
C MET A 124 12.60 6.85 5.68
N PRO A 125 11.39 6.90 5.10
CA PRO A 125 10.89 8.08 4.41
C PRO A 125 10.77 9.26 5.37
N SER A 126 10.49 10.45 4.83
CA SER A 126 10.28 11.67 5.63
C SER A 126 9.03 11.61 6.51
N VAL A 127 8.13 10.68 6.23
CA VAL A 127 6.87 10.45 6.96
C VAL A 127 7.01 9.19 7.80
N ASP A 128 6.57 9.27 9.06
CA ASP A 128 6.34 8.08 9.88
C ASP A 128 5.08 7.38 9.36
N LEU A 129 5.28 6.37 8.53
CA LEU A 129 4.18 5.65 7.87
C LEU A 129 3.35 4.85 8.87
N LEU A 130 3.96 4.34 9.94
CA LEU A 130 3.21 3.58 10.95
C LEU A 130 2.26 4.49 11.73
N ASP A 131 2.72 5.67 12.16
CA ASP A 131 1.84 6.66 12.79
C ASP A 131 0.71 7.07 11.84
N LEU A 132 1.04 7.33 10.58
CA LEU A 132 0.07 7.70 9.56
C LEU A 132 -0.99 6.62 9.35
N PHE A 133 -0.58 5.37 9.16
CA PHE A 133 -1.53 4.26 8.91
C PHE A 133 -2.43 4.00 10.12
N LEU A 134 -1.91 4.09 11.33
CA LEU A 134 -2.71 3.94 12.55
C LEU A 134 -3.72 5.08 12.71
N ARG A 135 -3.33 6.32 12.39
CA ARG A 135 -4.27 7.46 12.39
C ARG A 135 -5.37 7.29 11.35
N LEU A 136 -5.00 6.88 10.13
CA LEU A 136 -5.96 6.67 9.03
C LEU A 136 -6.87 5.48 9.32
N ALA A 137 -6.34 4.37 9.82
CA ALA A 137 -7.17 3.25 10.26
C ALA A 137 -8.18 3.67 11.32
N GLY A 138 -7.75 4.43 12.33
CA GLY A 138 -8.65 4.98 13.34
C GLY A 138 -9.71 5.93 12.75
N LYS A 139 -9.30 6.82 11.85
CA LYS A 139 -10.21 7.76 11.15
C LYS A 139 -11.35 7.03 10.41
N TYR A 140 -11.06 5.91 9.79
CA TYR A 140 -12.03 5.15 9.00
C TYR A 140 -12.65 3.95 9.75
N GLY A 141 -12.41 3.81 11.05
CA GLY A 141 -12.93 2.70 11.86
C GLY A 141 -12.43 1.34 11.37
N MET A 142 -11.14 1.25 11.08
CA MET A 142 -10.44 0.06 10.65
C MET A 142 -9.43 -0.39 11.71
N LYS A 143 -8.98 -1.63 11.64
CA LYS A 143 -7.84 -2.15 12.42
C LYS A 143 -6.62 -2.27 11.52
N PHE A 144 -5.46 -1.93 12.08
CA PHE A 144 -4.17 -2.09 11.43
C PHE A 144 -3.32 -3.11 12.20
N TYR A 145 -2.87 -4.15 11.50
CA TYR A 145 -1.93 -5.13 12.01
C TYR A 145 -0.53 -4.82 11.50
N PHE A 146 0.42 -4.85 12.38
CA PHE A 146 1.79 -4.45 12.10
C PHE A 146 2.63 -5.67 11.74
N GLY A 147 3.15 -5.72 10.52
CA GLY A 147 4.08 -6.74 10.07
C GLY A 147 5.47 -6.57 10.69
N LEU A 148 6.10 -7.65 11.04
CA LEU A 148 7.43 -7.63 11.65
C LEU A 148 8.51 -7.19 10.65
N TYR A 149 9.67 -6.82 11.18
CA TYR A 149 10.84 -6.48 10.39
C TYR A 149 11.44 -7.74 9.75
N ASP A 150 11.84 -7.62 8.49
CA ASP A 150 12.51 -8.64 7.69
C ASP A 150 13.91 -8.12 7.31
N SER A 151 14.96 -8.68 7.89
CA SER A 151 16.34 -8.29 7.60
C SER A 151 16.78 -8.76 6.21
N GLY A 152 16.11 -9.73 5.65
CA GLY A 152 16.48 -10.42 4.41
C GLY A 152 17.51 -11.53 4.62
N GLU A 153 18.09 -11.70 5.82
CA GLU A 153 19.13 -12.70 6.07
C GLU A 153 18.59 -14.13 6.06
N TYR A 154 17.34 -14.31 6.53
CA TYR A 154 16.68 -15.61 6.50
C TYR A 154 16.61 -16.20 5.10
N TRP A 155 16.35 -15.39 4.10
CA TRP A 155 16.21 -15.86 2.71
C TRP A 155 17.53 -16.37 2.13
N ASP A 156 18.66 -15.84 2.63
CA ASP A 156 19.98 -16.24 2.21
C ASP A 156 20.54 -17.44 3.01
N THR A 157 20.17 -17.53 4.29
CA THR A 157 20.78 -18.50 5.24
C THR A 157 19.86 -19.64 5.65
N GLY A 158 18.54 -19.44 5.60
CA GLY A 158 17.55 -20.34 6.18
C GLY A 158 17.49 -20.29 7.73
N ASP A 159 18.20 -19.34 8.37
CA ASP A 159 18.27 -19.20 9.82
C ASP A 159 17.44 -18.00 10.29
N MET A 160 16.37 -18.28 11.07
CA MET A 160 15.47 -17.28 11.63
C MET A 160 15.99 -16.59 12.90
N SER A 161 17.16 -16.97 13.41
CA SER A 161 17.65 -16.44 14.71
C SER A 161 17.84 -14.93 14.68
N HIS A 162 18.35 -14.38 13.57
CA HIS A 162 18.53 -12.93 13.38
C HIS A 162 17.19 -12.19 13.34
N GLU A 163 16.21 -12.75 12.62
CA GLU A 163 14.86 -12.17 12.55
C GLU A 163 14.20 -12.13 13.93
N VAL A 164 14.33 -13.22 14.70
CA VAL A 164 13.80 -13.29 16.07
C VAL A 164 14.49 -12.25 16.96
N GLU A 165 15.81 -12.11 16.87
CA GLU A 165 16.55 -11.12 17.67
C GLU A 165 16.12 -9.68 17.34
N HIS A 166 16.07 -9.31 16.06
CA HIS A 166 15.64 -7.98 15.64
C HIS A 166 14.22 -7.67 16.10
N ASN A 167 13.32 -8.61 15.93
CA ASN A 167 11.91 -8.39 16.18
C ASN A 167 11.56 -8.30 17.68
N LYS A 168 12.38 -8.81 18.59
CA LYS A 168 12.22 -8.51 20.02
C LYS A 168 12.29 -7.01 20.30
N TYR A 169 13.27 -6.31 19.70
CA TYR A 169 13.40 -4.86 19.86
C TYR A 169 12.28 -4.11 19.12
N VAL A 170 11.98 -4.51 17.90
CA VAL A 170 10.92 -3.90 17.08
C VAL A 170 9.56 -3.97 17.77
N ILE A 171 9.20 -5.13 18.33
CA ILE A 171 7.94 -5.31 19.06
C ILE A 171 7.87 -4.38 20.26
N ASP A 172 8.92 -4.31 21.06
CA ASP A 172 8.96 -3.44 22.24
C ASP A 172 8.87 -1.95 21.87
N GLU A 173 9.60 -1.53 20.83
CA GLU A 173 9.56 -0.14 20.34
C GLU A 173 8.16 0.22 19.85
N VAL A 174 7.59 -0.57 18.95
CA VAL A 174 6.28 -0.31 18.37
C VAL A 174 5.18 -0.31 19.42
N TRP A 175 5.21 -1.26 20.38
CA TRP A 175 4.25 -1.28 21.46
C TRP A 175 4.32 -0.02 22.32
N ASN A 176 5.52 0.43 22.65
CA ASN A 176 5.70 1.60 23.48
C ASN A 176 5.39 2.92 22.76
N MET A 177 5.71 3.00 21.46
CA MET A 177 5.50 4.21 20.67
C MET A 177 4.04 4.36 20.19
N TYR A 178 3.39 3.25 19.81
CA TYR A 178 2.11 3.29 19.10
C TYR A 178 1.04 2.38 19.71
N GLY A 179 1.37 1.18 20.14
CA GLY A 179 0.40 0.17 20.52
C GLY A 179 -0.55 0.60 21.66
N ARG A 180 -0.06 1.44 22.59
CA ARG A 180 -0.85 2.01 23.68
C ARG A 180 -1.57 3.30 23.31
N LYS A 181 -1.15 3.95 22.21
CA LYS A 181 -1.65 5.25 21.78
C LYS A 181 -2.85 5.13 20.86
N TYR A 182 -2.89 4.09 20.02
CA TYR A 182 -3.87 3.95 18.96
C TYR A 182 -4.79 2.76 19.17
N GLU A 183 -6.08 3.02 19.32
CA GLU A 183 -7.11 1.97 19.37
C GLU A 183 -7.22 1.18 18.07
N SER A 184 -6.79 1.77 16.95
CA SER A 184 -6.72 1.11 15.64
C SER A 184 -5.62 0.04 15.55
N PHE A 185 -4.66 0.01 16.49
CA PHE A 185 -3.66 -1.03 16.55
C PHE A 185 -4.32 -2.38 16.82
N GLY A 186 -4.32 -3.27 15.82
CA GLY A 186 -4.99 -4.58 15.87
C GLY A 186 -4.11 -5.70 16.44
N GLY A 187 -2.81 -5.54 16.34
CA GLY A 187 -1.84 -6.57 16.74
C GLY A 187 -0.69 -6.72 15.74
N TRP A 188 -0.17 -7.92 15.69
CA TRP A 188 1.05 -8.25 14.96
C TRP A 188 0.76 -9.23 13.81
N TYR A 189 1.54 -9.10 12.75
CA TYR A 189 1.63 -10.07 11.67
C TYR A 189 3.08 -10.57 11.56
N LEU A 190 3.26 -11.89 11.52
CA LEU A 190 4.58 -12.51 11.41
C LEU A 190 5.00 -12.55 9.94
N SER A 191 5.95 -11.69 9.57
CA SER A 191 6.44 -11.52 8.19
C SER A 191 7.54 -12.53 7.87
N GLY A 192 7.23 -13.80 7.83
CA GLY A 192 8.22 -14.87 7.63
C GLY A 192 7.70 -15.98 6.74
N GLU A 193 7.00 -15.62 5.66
CA GLU A 193 6.41 -16.55 4.70
C GLU A 193 7.44 -17.05 3.68
#